data_fe0754852f43c889cec077a1acd96857
#
_entry.id   fe0754852f43c889cec077a1acd96857
#
_cell.length_a   1.000
_cell.length_b   1.000
_cell.length_c   1.000
_cell.angle_alpha   90.00
_cell.angle_beta   90.00
_cell.angle_gamma   90.00
#
_symmetry.space_group_name_H-M   'P 1'
#
loop_
_entity.id
_entity.type
_entity.pdbx_description
1 polymer ?
#
loop_
_entity_poly.entity_id
_entity_poly.type
_entity_poly.pdbx_seq_one_letter_code
_entity_poly.pdbx_strand_id
1 'polypeptide(L)'
;MLQSVDLRDYMVTSPIKVKEDANLFDAMKAIIDNKVSGVCVINKDKALVGVLSEMDCLAAVLQATYNNVGVGTVSEYMTKENIVVAHPNDDIIDVAQDMLLKKHRRRPVVENGELVGQVSCRQLLTAVNKFNK
;
A
#
# COMPACT_ATOMS: atom_id res chain seq x y z
N MET A 1 -20.01 -17.24 -2.81
CA MET A 1 -19.01 -16.71 -1.87
C MET A 1 -18.79 -15.22 -2.06
N LEU A 2 -18.24 -14.78 -3.18
CA LEU A 2 -18.17 -13.36 -3.47
C LEU A 2 -19.50 -12.89 -4.04
N GLN A 3 -20.10 -11.87 -3.43
CA GLN A 3 -21.42 -11.37 -3.82
C GLN A 3 -21.38 -10.41 -5.00
N SER A 4 -20.23 -9.82 -5.23
CA SER A 4 -19.99 -8.87 -6.31
C SER A 4 -18.65 -9.20 -6.96
N VAL A 5 -18.47 -8.80 -8.21
CA VAL A 5 -17.18 -8.90 -8.89
C VAL A 5 -16.47 -7.56 -9.03
N ASP A 6 -17.12 -6.48 -8.60
CA ASP A 6 -16.55 -5.13 -8.71
C ASP A 6 -15.61 -4.87 -7.54
N LEU A 7 -14.35 -4.57 -7.83
CA LEU A 7 -13.33 -4.31 -6.82
C LEU A 7 -13.76 -3.20 -5.86
N ARG A 8 -14.52 -2.22 -6.34
CA ARG A 8 -15.01 -1.10 -5.52
C ARG A 8 -15.72 -1.57 -4.25
N ASP A 9 -16.38 -2.72 -4.30
CA ASP A 9 -17.14 -3.24 -3.16
C ASP A 9 -16.25 -3.90 -2.10
N TYR A 10 -14.97 -4.07 -2.38
CA TYR A 10 -14.04 -4.75 -1.47
C TYR A 10 -12.90 -3.85 -0.99
N MET A 11 -12.66 -2.71 -1.63
CA MET A 11 -11.56 -1.85 -1.27
C MET A 11 -11.86 -1.01 -0.02
N VAL A 12 -10.79 -0.68 0.71
CA VAL A 12 -10.84 0.35 1.74
C VAL A 12 -10.62 1.69 1.05
N THR A 13 -11.46 2.68 1.36
CA THR A 13 -11.43 3.99 0.70
C THR A 13 -10.48 4.99 1.36
N SER A 14 -9.91 4.64 2.51
CA SER A 14 -8.96 5.49 3.22
C SER A 14 -7.71 4.70 3.56
N PRO A 15 -6.89 4.36 2.56
CA PRO A 15 -5.69 3.59 2.82
C PRO A 15 -4.69 4.43 3.63
N ILE A 16 -3.86 3.73 4.43
CA ILE A 16 -2.79 4.41 5.15
C ILE A 16 -1.77 4.88 4.13
N LYS A 17 -1.45 6.16 4.16
CA LYS A 17 -0.55 6.78 3.20
C LYS A 17 0.29 7.85 3.86
N VAL A 18 1.43 8.11 3.26
CA VAL A 18 2.34 9.18 3.69
C VAL A 18 2.73 10.02 2.47
N LYS A 19 3.20 11.22 2.72
CA LYS A 19 3.66 12.10 1.63
C LYS A 19 5.12 11.80 1.32
N GLU A 20 5.50 11.95 0.05
CA GLU A 20 6.87 11.67 -0.40
C GLU A 20 7.91 12.58 0.27
N ASP A 21 7.52 13.78 0.67
CA ASP A 21 8.41 14.73 1.32
C ASP A 21 8.42 14.61 2.85
N ALA A 22 7.67 13.69 3.41
CA ALA A 22 7.68 13.45 4.84
C ALA A 22 9.03 12.89 5.29
N ASN A 23 9.39 13.15 6.54
CA ASN A 23 10.56 12.55 7.14
C ASN A 23 10.35 11.05 7.31
N LEU A 24 11.40 10.27 7.09
CA LEU A 24 11.30 8.82 7.17
C LEU A 24 10.78 8.34 8.53
N PHE A 25 11.19 8.97 9.63
CA PHE A 25 10.74 8.57 10.96
C PHE A 25 9.24 8.76 11.15
N ASP A 26 8.65 9.79 10.53
CA ASP A 26 7.20 9.98 10.59
C ASP A 26 6.47 8.87 9.85
N ALA A 27 7.00 8.42 8.72
CA ALA A 27 6.43 7.30 7.97
C ALA A 27 6.60 5.99 8.73
N MET A 28 7.75 5.77 9.37
CA MET A 28 7.98 4.61 10.23
C MET A 28 6.95 4.56 11.35
N LYS A 29 6.66 5.71 11.96
CA LYS A 29 5.65 5.79 13.02
C LYS A 29 4.28 5.38 12.49
N ALA A 30 3.91 5.82 11.30
CA ALA A 30 2.64 5.42 10.68
C ALA A 30 2.57 3.91 10.47
N ILE A 31 3.65 3.29 10.02
CA ILE A 31 3.74 1.84 9.82
C ILE A 31 3.56 1.13 11.16
N ILE A 32 4.31 1.55 12.18
CA ILE A 32 4.31 0.91 13.49
C ILE A 32 2.95 1.08 14.18
N ASP A 33 2.42 2.30 14.22
CA ASP A 33 1.18 2.59 14.94
C ASP A 33 -0.03 1.90 14.31
N ASN A 34 -0.02 1.72 12.99
CA ASN A 34 -1.11 1.07 12.28
C ASN A 34 -0.90 -0.44 12.11
N LYS A 35 0.24 -0.98 12.58
CA LYS A 35 0.55 -2.42 12.54
C LYS A 35 0.46 -2.98 11.12
N VAL A 36 0.98 -2.25 10.16
CA VAL A 36 1.02 -2.65 8.75
C VAL A 36 2.47 -2.90 8.34
N SER A 37 2.66 -3.64 7.24
CA SER A 37 4.00 -3.93 6.73
C SER A 37 4.50 -2.88 5.76
N GLY A 38 3.64 -1.95 5.35
CA GLY A 38 4.01 -0.89 4.44
C GLY A 38 2.86 0.07 4.21
N VAL A 39 3.17 1.20 3.58
CA VAL A 39 2.21 2.26 3.30
C VAL A 39 2.39 2.75 1.88
N CYS A 40 1.33 3.31 1.32
CA CYS A 40 1.38 4.00 0.05
C CYS A 40 2.00 5.38 0.23
N VAL A 41 2.70 5.84 -0.80
CA VAL A 41 3.32 7.18 -0.81
C VAL A 41 2.66 8.01 -1.90
N ILE A 42 2.23 9.21 -1.54
CA ILE A 42 1.58 10.12 -2.47
C ILE A 42 2.35 11.43 -2.59
N ASN A 43 2.13 12.12 -3.69
CA ASN A 43 2.66 13.47 -3.87
C ASN A 43 1.60 14.52 -3.46
N LYS A 44 1.90 15.80 -3.69
CA LYS A 44 1.00 16.90 -3.35
C LYS A 44 -0.33 16.87 -4.11
N ASP A 45 -0.36 16.20 -5.27
CA ASP A 45 -1.56 16.05 -6.10
C ASP A 45 -2.32 14.77 -5.79
N LYS A 46 -1.97 14.09 -4.69
CA LYS A 46 -2.58 12.83 -4.24
C LYS A 46 -2.34 11.66 -5.17
N ALA A 47 -1.38 11.79 -6.09
CA ALA A 47 -1.02 10.69 -6.97
C ALA A 47 -0.14 9.69 -6.23
N LEU A 48 -0.34 8.40 -6.52
CA LEU A 48 0.52 7.35 -5.99
C LEU A 48 1.88 7.44 -6.67
N VAL A 49 2.94 7.67 -5.90
CA VAL A 49 4.30 7.80 -6.43
C VAL A 49 5.25 6.72 -5.93
N GLY A 50 4.84 5.94 -4.95
CA GLY A 50 5.69 4.88 -4.41
C GLY A 50 5.00 4.10 -3.32
N VAL A 51 5.72 3.11 -2.81
CA VAL A 51 5.34 2.37 -1.61
C VAL A 51 6.54 2.30 -0.69
N LEU A 52 6.31 2.31 0.60
CA LEU A 52 7.37 2.25 1.61
C LEU A 52 7.07 1.09 2.54
N SER A 53 8.00 0.13 2.62
CA SER A 53 7.84 -1.06 3.44
C SER A 53 8.65 -0.98 4.73
N GLU A 54 8.35 -1.88 5.66
CA GLU A 54 9.17 -2.08 6.87
C GLU A 54 10.63 -2.34 6.50
N MET A 55 10.84 -3.16 5.47
CA MET A 55 12.20 -3.50 5.02
C MET A 55 12.93 -2.30 4.46
N ASP A 56 12.24 -1.43 3.72
CA ASP A 56 12.83 -0.18 3.22
C ASP A 56 13.29 0.70 4.39
N CYS A 57 12.45 0.82 5.42
CA CYS A 57 12.78 1.61 6.60
C CYS A 57 13.96 1.01 7.37
N LEU A 58 13.98 -0.30 7.55
CA LEU A 58 15.07 -0.96 8.26
C LEU A 58 16.39 -0.77 7.53
N ALA A 59 16.38 -0.94 6.21
CA ALA A 59 17.59 -0.74 5.40
C ALA A 59 18.09 0.69 5.51
N ALA A 60 17.17 1.68 5.49
CA ALA A 60 17.53 3.08 5.61
C ALA A 60 18.17 3.40 6.98
N VAL A 61 17.58 2.88 8.05
CA VAL A 61 18.11 3.08 9.41
C VAL A 61 19.49 2.47 9.57
N LEU A 62 19.68 1.25 9.09
CA LEU A 62 20.99 0.58 9.16
C LEU A 62 22.05 1.35 8.37
N GLN A 63 21.71 1.81 7.18
CA GLN A 63 22.63 2.59 6.35
C GLN A 63 23.00 3.91 7.02
N ALA A 64 22.01 4.62 7.57
CA ALA A 64 22.26 5.88 8.27
C ALA A 64 23.12 5.66 9.50
N THR A 65 22.88 4.62 10.27
CA THR A 65 23.66 4.25 11.45
C THR A 65 25.11 3.94 11.07
N TYR A 66 25.28 3.11 10.03
CA TYR A 66 26.59 2.70 9.57
C TYR A 66 27.43 3.89 9.09
N ASN A 67 26.81 4.81 8.39
CA ASN A 67 27.48 5.99 7.84
C ASN A 67 27.50 7.18 8.80
N ASN A 68 26.92 7.04 10.00
CA ASN A 68 26.83 8.09 11.01
C ASN A 68 26.19 9.36 10.47
N VAL A 69 25.10 9.21 9.75
CA VAL A 69 24.30 10.31 9.18
C VAL A 69 22.84 10.16 9.59
N GLY A 70 22.05 11.21 9.40
CA GLY A 70 20.63 11.14 9.63
C GLY A 70 19.89 10.50 8.48
N VAL A 71 18.61 10.24 8.67
CA VAL A 71 17.73 9.78 7.60
C VAL A 71 17.11 10.98 6.90
N GLY A 72 16.70 10.78 5.65
CA GLY A 72 16.09 11.80 4.82
C GLY A 72 14.58 11.65 4.71
N THR A 73 14.07 12.00 3.55
CA THR A 73 12.65 11.95 3.25
C THR A 73 12.24 10.58 2.70
N VAL A 74 10.94 10.33 2.75
CA VAL A 74 10.34 9.09 2.23
C VAL A 74 10.76 8.85 0.78
N SER A 75 10.78 9.88 -0.05
CA SER A 75 11.11 9.76 -1.48
C SER A 75 12.49 9.18 -1.73
N GLU A 76 13.42 9.32 -0.79
CA GLU A 76 14.78 8.79 -0.95
C GLU A 76 14.85 7.28 -0.73
N TYR A 77 13.87 6.68 -0.07
CA TYR A 77 13.91 5.28 0.35
C TYR A 77 12.77 4.43 -0.20
N MET A 78 11.71 5.05 -0.71
CA MET A 78 10.54 4.33 -1.19
C MET A 78 10.85 3.54 -2.47
N THR A 79 10.08 2.50 -2.71
CA THR A 79 10.08 1.76 -3.97
C THR A 79 9.21 2.51 -4.96
N LYS A 80 9.74 2.82 -6.14
CA LYS A 80 9.06 3.61 -7.19
C LYS A 80 8.71 2.79 -8.42
N GLU A 81 9.41 1.69 -8.67
CA GLU A 81 9.30 0.92 -9.90
C GLU A 81 8.47 -0.33 -9.69
N ASN A 82 7.82 -0.76 -10.76
CA ASN A 82 7.06 -2.01 -10.79
C ASN A 82 5.94 -2.07 -9.75
N ILE A 83 5.34 -0.94 -9.43
CA ILE A 83 4.19 -0.90 -8.53
C ILE A 83 2.97 -1.35 -9.31
N VAL A 84 2.40 -2.48 -8.90
CA VAL A 84 1.18 -3.00 -9.51
C VAL A 84 -0.01 -2.37 -8.78
N VAL A 85 -0.90 -1.77 -9.54
CA VAL A 85 -2.10 -1.12 -9.02
C VAL A 85 -3.35 -1.80 -9.56
N ALA A 86 -4.48 -1.53 -8.94
CA ALA A 86 -5.79 -1.92 -9.41
C ALA A 86 -6.64 -0.67 -9.56
N HIS A 87 -7.79 -0.80 -10.18
CA HIS A 87 -8.73 0.28 -10.44
C HIS A 87 -10.09 -0.11 -9.88
N PRO A 88 -10.93 0.87 -9.48
CA PRO A 88 -12.20 0.57 -8.80
C PRO A 88 -13.15 -0.34 -9.59
N ASN A 89 -13.09 -0.29 -10.93
CA ASN A 89 -13.98 -1.09 -11.77
C ASN A 89 -13.38 -2.42 -12.22
N ASP A 90 -12.18 -2.77 -11.71
CA ASP A 90 -11.57 -4.06 -12.05
C ASP A 90 -12.41 -5.21 -11.50
N ASP A 91 -12.32 -6.34 -12.19
CA ASP A 91 -12.93 -7.58 -11.71
C ASP A 91 -12.10 -8.11 -10.54
N ILE A 92 -12.74 -8.25 -9.38
CA ILE A 92 -12.05 -8.67 -8.17
C ILE A 92 -11.44 -10.08 -8.28
N ILE A 93 -12.06 -10.94 -9.07
CA ILE A 93 -11.55 -12.30 -9.27
C ILE A 93 -10.22 -12.25 -10.01
N ASP A 94 -10.14 -11.43 -11.06
CA ASP A 94 -8.89 -11.26 -11.81
C ASP A 94 -7.80 -10.64 -10.95
N VAL A 95 -8.15 -9.63 -10.16
CA VAL A 95 -7.20 -8.99 -9.25
C VAL A 95 -6.70 -9.98 -8.20
N ALA A 96 -7.61 -10.74 -7.60
CA ALA A 96 -7.24 -11.74 -6.59
C ALA A 96 -6.31 -12.82 -7.16
N GLN A 97 -6.62 -13.32 -8.36
CA GLN A 97 -5.76 -14.31 -9.04
C GLN A 97 -4.37 -13.75 -9.29
N ASP A 98 -4.28 -12.50 -9.75
CA ASP A 98 -2.99 -11.85 -9.99
C ASP A 98 -2.22 -11.62 -8.70
N MET A 99 -2.92 -11.25 -7.63
CA MET A 99 -2.29 -11.10 -6.31
C MET A 99 -1.69 -12.42 -5.82
N LEU A 100 -2.41 -13.52 -5.99
CA LEU A 100 -1.91 -14.85 -5.62
C LEU A 100 -0.69 -15.22 -6.46
N LEU A 101 -0.76 -15.00 -7.76
CA LEU A 101 0.33 -15.33 -8.67
C LEU A 101 1.61 -14.56 -8.31
N LYS A 102 1.47 -13.29 -7.97
CA LYS A 102 2.60 -12.41 -7.64
C LYS A 102 2.96 -12.43 -6.16
N LYS A 103 2.18 -13.14 -5.35
CA LYS A 103 2.35 -13.20 -3.89
C LYS A 103 2.26 -11.82 -3.23
N HIS A 104 1.34 -11.00 -3.73
CA HIS A 104 1.04 -9.70 -3.15
C HIS A 104 -0.07 -9.83 -2.12
N ARG A 105 0.12 -9.27 -0.93
CA ARG A 105 -0.89 -9.30 0.15
C ARG A 105 -1.85 -8.13 0.06
N ARG A 106 -1.47 -7.08 -0.65
CA ARG A 106 -2.26 -5.88 -0.82
C ARG A 106 -1.95 -5.25 -2.17
N ARG A 107 -2.85 -4.38 -2.59
CA ARG A 107 -2.68 -3.67 -3.85
C ARG A 107 -3.31 -2.29 -3.75
N PRO A 108 -2.56 -1.20 -4.09
CA PRO A 108 -3.16 0.13 -4.14
C PRO A 108 -4.20 0.20 -5.25
N VAL A 109 -5.24 0.99 -5.02
CA VAL A 109 -6.29 1.25 -6.01
C VAL A 109 -6.19 2.70 -6.42
N VAL A 110 -6.07 2.95 -7.72
CA VAL A 110 -5.94 4.31 -8.25
C VAL A 110 -7.05 4.60 -9.25
N GLU A 111 -7.42 5.86 -9.35
CA GLU A 111 -8.41 6.35 -10.31
C GLU A 111 -7.96 7.74 -10.76
N ASN A 112 -7.83 7.94 -12.05
CA ASN A 112 -7.36 9.21 -12.62
C ASN A 112 -6.02 9.66 -12.02
N GLY A 113 -5.13 8.69 -11.75
CA GLY A 113 -3.81 8.96 -11.18
C GLY A 113 -3.78 9.14 -9.68
N GLU A 114 -4.91 9.30 -9.03
CA GLU A 114 -4.98 9.48 -7.57
C GLU A 114 -5.16 8.16 -6.85
N LEU A 115 -4.54 8.05 -5.68
CA LEU A 115 -4.75 6.92 -4.78
C LEU A 115 -6.15 7.06 -4.16
N VAL A 116 -7.04 6.12 -4.46
CA VAL A 116 -8.42 6.16 -3.97
C VAL A 116 -8.76 5.05 -3.00
N GLY A 117 -7.90 4.05 -2.87
CA GLY A 117 -8.19 2.95 -1.98
C GLY A 117 -7.09 1.92 -1.94
N GLN A 118 -7.38 0.81 -1.27
CA GLN A 118 -6.50 -0.34 -1.19
C GLN A 118 -7.35 -1.60 -1.03
N VAL A 119 -6.93 -2.67 -1.67
CA VAL A 119 -7.52 -3.99 -1.46
C VAL A 119 -6.44 -4.90 -0.88
N SER A 120 -6.83 -5.79 0.02
CA SER A 120 -5.92 -6.76 0.64
C SER A 120 -6.56 -8.14 0.70
N CYS A 121 -5.72 -9.15 0.86
CA CYS A 121 -6.19 -10.52 1.06
C CYS A 121 -7.12 -10.59 2.27
N ARG A 122 -6.77 -9.93 3.37
CA ARG A 122 -7.60 -9.92 4.58
C ARG A 122 -8.99 -9.34 4.32
N GLN A 123 -9.07 -8.27 3.55
CA GLN A 123 -10.35 -7.64 3.22
C GLN A 123 -11.23 -8.56 2.38
N LEU A 124 -10.64 -9.27 1.43
CA LEU A 124 -11.37 -10.24 0.63
C LEU A 124 -11.90 -11.38 1.50
N LEU A 125 -11.06 -11.91 2.40
CA LEU A 125 -11.48 -12.95 3.32
C LEU A 125 -12.56 -12.46 4.28
N THR A 126 -12.44 -11.23 4.76
CA THR A 126 -13.44 -10.63 5.64
C THR A 126 -14.80 -10.53 4.93
N ALA A 127 -14.79 -10.10 3.66
CA ALA A 127 -16.00 -10.00 2.87
C ALA A 127 -16.66 -11.37 2.68
N VAL A 128 -15.87 -12.39 2.37
CA VAL A 128 -16.38 -13.76 2.21
C VAL A 128 -16.96 -14.25 3.53
N ASN A 129 -16.24 -14.05 4.63
CA ASN A 129 -16.67 -14.51 5.94
C ASN A 129 -17.97 -13.83 6.40
N LYS A 130 -18.17 -12.59 6.03
CA LYS A 130 -19.38 -11.84 6.37
C LYS A 130 -20.64 -12.48 5.80
N PHE A 131 -20.54 -13.09 4.62
CA PHE A 131 -21.67 -13.70 3.93
C PHE A 131 -21.76 -15.21 4.15
N ASN A 132 -20.78 -15.82 4.81
CA ASN A 132 -20.74 -17.25 5.06
C ASN A 132 -21.17 -17.53 6.51
N LYS A 133 -22.46 -17.73 6.68
CA LYS A 133 -23.05 -18.01 7.98
C LYS A 133 -23.43 -19.46 8.14
#